data_ce6840f7ef64642b9296d43219133087
#
_entry.id   ce6840f7ef64642b9296d43219133087
#
_cell.length_a   1.000
_cell.length_b   1.000
_cell.length_c   1.000
_cell.angle_alpha   90.00
_cell.angle_beta   90.00
_cell.angle_gamma   90.00
#
_symmetry.space_group_name_H-M   'P 1'
#
loop_
_entity.id
_entity.type
_entity.pdbx_description
1 polymer ?
#
loop_
_entity_poly.entity_id
_entity_poly.type
_entity_poly.pdbx_seq_one_letter_code
_entity_poly.pdbx_strand_id
1 'polypeptide(L)'
;RNLVNLIKHPKWCLNMLRTPRRTFRNIVGHVDGVSDVSKLSAWVSEQFDPRLSWDDVSRIRDWWGGKFIIKGILEPEDAVKALDVGADAIIVSNHGGRQLDQTSSTISMLPKIVEAVKGKSSIWLDGGIRSGQDILKAVALGADNTLIGRAMSYGLAANGISGCEKTLNILHTELDMTMALCGHKNLKEVDDSILKIESDF
;
A
#
# COMPACT_ATOMS: atom_id res chain seq x y z
N ARG A 1 -13.79 27.76 8.45
CA ARG A 1 -14.23 26.38 8.20
C ARG A 1 -13.57 25.39 9.17
N ASN A 2 -12.24 25.45 9.38
CA ASN A 2 -11.51 24.54 10.28
C ASN A 2 -11.89 24.74 11.76
N LEU A 3 -12.06 25.97 12.24
CA LEU A 3 -12.43 26.26 13.62
C LEU A 3 -13.79 25.67 13.99
N VAL A 4 -14.78 25.80 13.10
CA VAL A 4 -16.12 25.22 13.28
C VAL A 4 -16.07 23.69 13.36
N ASN A 5 -15.22 23.05 12.57
CA ASN A 5 -15.02 21.61 12.64
C ASN A 5 -14.39 21.17 13.97
N LEU A 6 -13.40 21.91 14.49
CA LEU A 6 -12.80 21.63 15.80
C LEU A 6 -13.84 21.70 16.92
N ILE A 7 -14.69 22.73 16.92
CA ILE A 7 -15.77 22.91 17.91
C ILE A 7 -16.76 21.73 17.85
N LYS A 8 -17.06 21.22 16.66
CA LYS A 8 -17.98 20.08 16.48
C LYS A 8 -17.38 18.74 16.93
N HIS A 9 -16.06 18.64 17.12
CA HIS A 9 -15.37 17.40 17.49
C HIS A 9 -14.54 17.55 18.78
N PRO A 10 -15.14 17.94 19.92
CA PRO A 10 -14.41 18.24 21.16
C PRO A 10 -13.62 17.04 21.70
N LYS A 11 -14.17 15.83 21.54
CA LYS A 11 -13.49 14.59 21.95
C LYS A 11 -12.20 14.36 21.16
N TRP A 12 -12.21 14.63 19.87
CA TRP A 12 -11.01 14.54 19.03
C TRP A 12 -9.98 15.60 19.45
N CYS A 13 -10.39 16.84 19.66
CA CYS A 13 -9.52 17.93 20.12
C CYS A 13 -8.86 17.56 21.46
N LEU A 14 -9.63 17.05 22.40
CA LEU A 14 -9.13 16.64 23.72
C LEU A 14 -8.12 15.50 23.59
N ASN A 15 -8.39 14.50 22.76
CA ASN A 15 -7.47 13.39 22.50
C ASN A 15 -6.18 13.88 21.85
N MET A 16 -6.27 14.81 20.89
CA MET A 16 -5.09 15.43 20.28
C MET A 16 -4.25 16.22 21.26
N LEU A 17 -4.87 16.96 22.16
CA LEU A 17 -4.17 17.70 23.23
C LEU A 17 -3.45 16.76 24.21
N ARG A 18 -4.06 15.63 24.53
CA ARG A 18 -3.51 14.62 25.44
C ARG A 18 -2.49 13.69 24.78
N THR A 19 -2.40 13.70 23.46
CA THR A 19 -1.45 12.82 22.73
C THR A 19 -0.04 13.40 22.80
N PRO A 20 0.92 12.75 23.45
CA PRO A 20 2.29 13.20 23.52
C PRO A 20 3.07 12.97 22.21
N ARG A 21 2.49 12.21 21.27
CA ARG A 21 3.16 11.72 20.07
C ARG A 21 2.89 12.65 18.88
N ARG A 22 3.54 13.81 18.86
CA ARG A 22 3.45 14.76 17.73
C ARG A 22 4.73 14.78 16.89
N THR A 23 5.58 13.77 17.02
CA THR A 23 6.88 13.70 16.37
C THR A 23 7.11 12.33 15.74
N PHE A 24 7.98 12.27 14.76
CA PHE A 24 8.45 11.01 14.17
C PHE A 24 9.49 10.38 15.11
N ARG A 25 9.05 9.57 16.06
CA ARG A 25 9.89 8.98 17.11
C ARG A 25 11.06 8.16 16.60
N ASN A 26 10.93 7.57 15.42
CA ASN A 26 12.02 6.79 14.82
C ASN A 26 13.18 7.66 14.30
N ILE A 27 12.99 8.95 14.25
CA ILE A 27 13.98 9.92 13.73
C ILE A 27 14.35 10.91 14.84
N VAL A 28 13.36 11.56 15.43
CA VAL A 28 13.60 12.56 16.49
C VAL A 28 14.22 11.91 17.73
N GLY A 29 15.39 12.39 18.09
CA GLY A 29 16.20 11.86 19.22
C GLY A 29 17.18 10.75 18.82
N HIS A 30 17.17 10.32 17.54
CA HIS A 30 18.14 9.36 16.99
C HIS A 30 19.04 9.99 15.92
N VAL A 31 18.70 11.20 15.48
CA VAL A 31 19.47 11.95 14.48
C VAL A 31 19.84 13.31 15.06
N ASP A 32 21.12 13.65 15.01
CA ASP A 32 21.62 14.93 15.47
C ASP A 32 21.03 16.10 14.66
N GLY A 33 20.66 17.17 15.35
CA GLY A 33 20.10 18.38 14.74
C GLY A 33 18.60 18.34 14.42
N VAL A 34 17.93 17.20 14.54
CA VAL A 34 16.48 17.08 14.28
C VAL A 34 15.70 17.12 15.60
N SER A 35 15.35 18.32 16.05
CA SER A 35 14.64 18.53 17.31
C SER A 35 13.13 18.74 17.16
N ASP A 36 12.67 19.10 15.96
CA ASP A 36 11.27 19.44 15.68
C ASP A 36 10.85 19.06 14.25
N VAL A 37 9.54 19.17 13.96
CA VAL A 37 8.94 18.74 12.68
C VAL A 37 9.43 19.60 11.49
N SER A 38 9.80 20.85 11.70
CA SER A 38 10.27 21.73 10.62
C SER A 38 11.65 21.31 10.13
N LYS A 39 12.57 21.03 11.07
CA LYS A 39 13.90 20.49 10.78
C LYS A 39 13.85 19.08 10.19
N LEU A 40 12.87 18.29 10.61
CA LEU A 40 12.63 16.95 10.07
C LEU A 40 12.37 16.97 8.56
N SER A 41 11.55 17.90 8.06
CA SER A 41 11.24 17.99 6.63
C SER A 41 12.50 18.30 5.79
N ALA A 42 13.32 19.22 6.25
CA ALA A 42 14.59 19.54 5.59
C ALA A 42 15.53 18.32 5.61
N TRP A 43 15.70 17.70 6.76
CA TRP A 43 16.54 16.51 6.92
C TRP A 43 16.09 15.36 6.01
N VAL A 44 14.79 15.05 5.95
CA VAL A 44 14.25 14.00 5.07
C VAL A 44 14.58 14.30 3.60
N SER A 45 14.46 15.56 3.18
CA SER A 45 14.80 15.96 1.81
C SER A 45 16.29 15.78 1.49
N GLU A 46 17.16 16.03 2.46
CA GLU A 46 18.61 15.83 2.33
C GLU A 46 19.02 14.34 2.30
N GLN A 47 18.22 13.47 2.93
CA GLN A 47 18.47 12.02 2.93
C GLN A 47 18.03 11.32 1.65
N PHE A 48 17.25 11.99 0.80
CA PHE A 48 16.79 11.39 -0.45
C PHE A 48 17.93 11.27 -1.45
N ASP A 49 18.39 10.05 -1.70
CA ASP A 49 19.42 9.77 -2.69
C ASP A 49 18.78 9.26 -4.00
N PRO A 50 18.77 10.06 -5.08
CA PRO A 50 18.18 9.67 -6.35
C PRO A 50 19.04 8.67 -7.14
N ARG A 51 20.23 8.31 -6.65
CA ARG A 51 21.17 7.40 -7.32
C ARG A 51 20.95 5.94 -7.00
N LEU A 52 19.93 5.62 -6.19
CA LEU A 52 19.63 4.23 -5.83
C LEU A 52 19.45 3.36 -7.09
N SER A 53 20.21 2.28 -7.14
CA SER A 53 20.30 1.37 -8.28
C SER A 53 19.94 -0.07 -7.90
N TRP A 54 19.82 -0.95 -8.88
CA TRP A 54 19.59 -2.37 -8.63
C TRP A 54 20.78 -3.06 -7.95
N ASP A 55 22.00 -2.54 -8.11
CA ASP A 55 23.17 -3.00 -7.38
C ASP A 55 23.04 -2.71 -5.88
N ASP A 56 22.46 -1.55 -5.52
CA ASP A 56 22.19 -1.22 -4.11
C ASP A 56 21.12 -2.14 -3.53
N VAL A 57 20.08 -2.46 -4.31
CA VAL A 57 19.05 -3.41 -3.89
C VAL A 57 19.64 -4.79 -3.66
N SER A 58 20.54 -5.26 -4.54
CA SER A 58 21.26 -6.52 -4.39
C SER A 58 22.10 -6.55 -3.11
N ARG A 59 22.85 -5.48 -2.83
CA ARG A 59 23.62 -5.36 -1.57
C ARG A 59 22.74 -5.42 -0.33
N ILE A 60 21.58 -4.75 -0.36
CA ILE A 60 20.63 -4.80 0.76
C ILE A 60 20.09 -6.22 0.93
N ARG A 61 19.81 -6.90 -0.16
CA ARG A 61 19.39 -8.32 -0.14
C ARG A 61 20.44 -9.22 0.52
N ASP A 62 21.72 -9.02 0.20
CA ASP A 62 22.83 -9.78 0.79
C ASP A 62 22.98 -9.53 2.29
N TRP A 63 22.74 -8.30 2.74
CA TRP A 63 22.78 -7.96 4.17
C TRP A 63 21.57 -8.48 4.94
N TRP A 64 20.42 -8.61 4.26
CA TRP A 64 19.17 -9.02 4.87
C TRP A 64 18.92 -10.52 4.68
N GLY A 65 19.15 -11.32 5.73
CA GLY A 65 18.96 -12.77 5.68
C GLY A 65 17.49 -13.25 5.77
N GLY A 66 16.51 -12.35 5.87
CA GLY A 66 15.10 -12.66 5.99
C GLY A 66 14.31 -12.51 4.69
N LYS A 67 12.99 -12.50 4.79
CA LYS A 67 12.10 -12.24 3.65
C LYS A 67 12.29 -10.84 3.11
N PHE A 68 12.41 -10.72 1.79
CA PHE A 68 12.71 -9.49 1.10
C PHE A 68 11.59 -9.13 0.11
N ILE A 69 10.95 -8.00 0.33
CA ILE A 69 9.80 -7.56 -0.46
C ILE A 69 10.12 -6.20 -1.07
N ILE A 70 10.02 -6.10 -2.39
CA ILE A 70 10.27 -4.84 -3.11
C ILE A 70 8.93 -4.19 -3.44
N LYS A 71 8.77 -2.95 -2.98
CA LYS A 71 7.54 -2.16 -3.17
C LYS A 71 7.78 -0.99 -4.11
N GLY A 72 6.79 -0.65 -4.92
CA GLY A 72 6.84 0.49 -5.84
C GLY A 72 7.08 0.06 -7.29
N ILE A 73 6.95 -1.23 -7.57
CA ILE A 73 7.11 -1.77 -8.92
C ILE A 73 5.86 -1.44 -9.74
N LEU A 74 6.08 -0.80 -10.90
CA LEU A 74 5.03 -0.47 -11.88
C LEU A 74 5.38 -0.95 -13.29
N GLU A 75 6.65 -1.27 -13.56
CA GLU A 75 7.09 -1.71 -14.87
C GLU A 75 7.42 -3.20 -14.86
N PRO A 76 7.02 -3.98 -15.91
CA PRO A 76 7.32 -5.40 -16.01
C PRO A 76 8.82 -5.72 -15.97
N GLU A 77 9.65 -4.88 -16.57
CA GLU A 77 11.11 -5.04 -16.59
C GLU A 77 11.71 -4.91 -15.18
N ASP A 78 11.17 -4.01 -14.36
CA ASP A 78 11.60 -3.87 -12.97
C ASP A 78 11.09 -5.02 -12.10
N ALA A 79 9.94 -5.60 -12.42
CA ALA A 79 9.48 -6.82 -11.78
C ALA A 79 10.44 -8.00 -12.05
N VAL A 80 10.94 -8.14 -13.28
CA VAL A 80 11.94 -9.15 -13.60
C VAL A 80 13.25 -8.91 -12.83
N LYS A 81 13.75 -7.68 -12.80
CA LYS A 81 14.95 -7.33 -12.01
C LYS A 81 14.74 -7.60 -10.50
N ALA A 82 13.54 -7.38 -9.98
CA ALA A 82 13.21 -7.71 -8.60
C ALA A 82 13.35 -9.24 -8.33
N LEU A 83 12.97 -10.08 -9.31
CA LEU A 83 13.20 -11.52 -9.22
C LEU A 83 14.69 -11.87 -9.25
N ASP A 84 15.45 -11.22 -10.16
CA ASP A 84 16.88 -11.50 -10.34
C ASP A 84 17.70 -11.18 -9.07
N VAL A 85 17.30 -10.15 -8.31
CA VAL A 85 17.91 -9.85 -7.00
C VAL A 85 17.33 -10.69 -5.86
N GLY A 86 16.45 -11.64 -6.12
CA GLY A 86 15.94 -12.60 -5.14
C GLY A 86 14.84 -12.02 -4.22
N ALA A 87 13.95 -11.19 -4.74
CA ALA A 87 12.77 -10.76 -4.00
C ALA A 87 11.80 -11.91 -3.76
N ASP A 88 11.37 -12.10 -2.52
CA ASP A 88 10.37 -13.11 -2.13
C ASP A 88 8.96 -12.69 -2.54
N ALA A 89 8.69 -11.38 -2.61
CA ALA A 89 7.45 -10.82 -3.11
C ALA A 89 7.67 -9.43 -3.73
N ILE A 90 6.75 -9.06 -4.61
CA ILE A 90 6.71 -7.75 -5.26
C ILE A 90 5.39 -7.07 -4.91
N ILE A 91 5.45 -5.79 -4.56
CA ILE A 91 4.25 -4.99 -4.38
C ILE A 91 4.11 -4.01 -5.55
N VAL A 92 3.12 -4.25 -6.39
CA VAL A 92 2.70 -3.34 -7.46
C VAL A 92 2.10 -2.10 -6.81
N SER A 93 2.77 -0.96 -6.94
CA SER A 93 2.45 0.23 -6.15
C SER A 93 2.95 1.52 -6.79
N ASN A 94 2.09 2.52 -6.88
CA ASN A 94 2.43 3.91 -7.18
C ASN A 94 2.45 4.80 -5.92
N HIS A 95 2.63 4.18 -4.75
CA HIS A 95 2.58 4.87 -3.45
C HIS A 95 1.26 5.62 -3.18
N GLY A 96 0.16 5.15 -3.75
CA GLY A 96 -1.15 5.79 -3.66
C GLY A 96 -1.25 7.11 -4.45
N GLY A 97 -0.45 7.27 -5.51
CA GLY A 97 -0.35 8.47 -6.33
C GLY A 97 0.30 9.66 -5.62
N ARG A 98 1.17 9.42 -4.62
CA ARG A 98 1.73 10.48 -3.77
C ARG A 98 3.20 10.84 -4.08
N GLN A 99 3.84 10.10 -4.96
CA GLN A 99 5.23 10.37 -5.34
C GLN A 99 5.28 11.06 -6.71
N LEU A 100 5.10 10.32 -7.78
CA LEU A 100 5.07 10.86 -9.12
C LEU A 100 3.62 10.94 -9.61
N ASP A 101 3.19 12.10 -10.05
CA ASP A 101 1.86 12.31 -10.63
C ASP A 101 1.77 11.73 -12.05
N GLN A 102 0.55 11.45 -12.51
CA GLN A 102 0.25 10.92 -13.85
C GLN A 102 0.88 9.56 -14.16
N THR A 103 1.31 8.80 -13.17
CA THR A 103 1.68 7.40 -13.35
C THR A 103 0.45 6.52 -13.59
N SER A 104 0.67 5.38 -14.23
CA SER A 104 -0.38 4.37 -14.41
C SER A 104 -0.99 3.93 -13.08
N SER A 105 -2.26 3.55 -13.12
CA SER A 105 -2.88 2.93 -11.94
C SER A 105 -2.26 1.55 -11.70
N THR A 106 -2.14 1.17 -10.42
CA THR A 106 -1.55 -0.11 -10.06
C THR A 106 -2.34 -1.29 -10.59
N ILE A 107 -3.67 -1.18 -10.60
CA ILE A 107 -4.55 -2.22 -11.11
C ILE A 107 -4.39 -2.42 -12.62
N SER A 108 -4.12 -1.37 -13.41
CA SER A 108 -3.91 -1.48 -14.86
C SER A 108 -2.54 -2.08 -15.22
N MET A 109 -1.55 -1.96 -14.33
CA MET A 109 -0.22 -2.55 -14.52
C MET A 109 -0.13 -3.98 -14.01
N LEU A 110 -1.02 -4.38 -13.10
CA LEU A 110 -1.00 -5.69 -12.46
C LEU A 110 -0.95 -6.86 -13.45
N PRO A 111 -1.82 -6.96 -14.47
CA PRO A 111 -1.78 -8.10 -15.40
C PRO A 111 -0.45 -8.24 -16.14
N LYS A 112 0.15 -7.12 -16.56
CA LYS A 112 1.44 -7.10 -17.25
C LYS A 112 2.57 -7.59 -16.36
N ILE A 113 2.54 -7.23 -15.08
CA ILE A 113 3.53 -7.65 -14.09
C ILE A 113 3.33 -9.14 -13.76
N VAL A 114 2.08 -9.60 -13.61
CA VAL A 114 1.77 -11.03 -13.40
C VAL A 114 2.31 -11.87 -14.55
N GLU A 115 2.10 -11.41 -15.80
CA GLU A 115 2.64 -12.09 -16.99
C GLU A 115 4.18 -12.12 -17.01
N ALA A 116 4.83 -11.03 -16.62
CA ALA A 116 6.31 -10.97 -16.58
C ALA A 116 6.90 -11.85 -15.48
N VAL A 117 6.28 -11.92 -14.32
CA VAL A 117 6.74 -12.69 -13.14
C VAL A 117 6.51 -14.19 -13.32
N LYS A 118 5.46 -14.61 -14.04
CA LYS A 118 5.15 -16.03 -14.36
C LYS A 118 5.11 -16.95 -13.14
N GLY A 119 4.57 -16.50 -12.03
CA GLY A 119 4.46 -17.28 -10.81
C GLY A 119 5.76 -17.53 -10.03
N LYS A 120 6.86 -16.87 -10.40
CA LYS A 120 8.16 -17.05 -9.73
C LYS A 120 8.27 -16.32 -8.38
N SER A 121 7.38 -15.38 -8.09
CA SER A 121 7.32 -14.64 -6.83
C SER A 121 5.88 -14.29 -6.51
N SER A 122 5.59 -14.05 -5.24
CA SER A 122 4.27 -13.55 -4.83
C SER A 122 4.09 -12.10 -5.26
N ILE A 123 2.90 -11.79 -5.80
CA ILE A 123 2.56 -10.45 -6.29
C ILE A 123 1.47 -9.87 -5.41
N TRP A 124 1.75 -8.73 -4.81
CA TRP A 124 0.81 -7.99 -3.99
C TRP A 124 0.46 -6.68 -4.68
N LEU A 125 -0.73 -6.17 -4.39
CA LEU A 125 -1.17 -4.89 -4.95
C LEU A 125 -1.52 -3.91 -3.84
N ASP A 126 -1.06 -2.67 -3.96
CA ASP A 126 -1.58 -1.53 -3.21
C ASP A 126 -2.04 -0.42 -4.15
N GLY A 127 -2.76 0.54 -3.57
CA GLY A 127 -3.32 1.65 -4.33
C GLY A 127 -4.73 1.37 -4.83
N GLY A 128 -5.67 2.20 -4.37
CA GLY A 128 -7.07 2.12 -4.81
C GLY A 128 -7.97 1.17 -4.04
N ILE A 129 -7.46 0.24 -3.26
CA ILE A 129 -8.27 -0.73 -2.49
C ILE A 129 -9.09 -0.01 -1.41
N ARG A 130 -10.43 -0.02 -1.55
CA ARG A 130 -11.38 0.67 -0.67
C ARG A 130 -12.62 -0.16 -0.36
N SER A 131 -12.84 -1.26 -1.09
CA SER A 131 -13.98 -2.16 -0.95
C SER A 131 -13.57 -3.61 -1.08
N GLY A 132 -14.43 -4.54 -0.66
CA GLY A 132 -14.25 -5.97 -0.90
C GLY A 132 -14.24 -6.31 -2.40
N GLN A 133 -14.98 -5.55 -3.21
CA GLN A 133 -14.97 -5.68 -4.67
C GLN A 133 -13.61 -5.34 -5.28
N ASP A 134 -12.92 -4.32 -4.74
CA ASP A 134 -11.58 -3.97 -5.23
C ASP A 134 -10.59 -5.11 -4.93
N ILE A 135 -10.72 -5.75 -3.76
CA ILE A 135 -9.91 -6.92 -3.39
C ILE A 135 -10.15 -8.05 -4.38
N LEU A 136 -11.41 -8.39 -4.64
CA LEU A 136 -11.76 -9.49 -5.55
C LEU A 136 -11.23 -9.24 -6.97
N LYS A 137 -11.36 -8.01 -7.48
CA LYS A 137 -10.82 -7.62 -8.79
C LYS A 137 -9.30 -7.76 -8.85
N ALA A 138 -8.60 -7.34 -7.80
CA ALA A 138 -7.14 -7.47 -7.73
C ALA A 138 -6.70 -8.94 -7.75
N VAL A 139 -7.38 -9.80 -6.99
CA VAL A 139 -7.12 -11.24 -6.98
C VAL A 139 -7.44 -11.87 -8.34
N ALA A 140 -8.57 -11.53 -8.94
CA ALA A 140 -8.96 -12.00 -10.27
C ALA A 140 -7.91 -11.65 -11.36
N LEU A 141 -7.21 -10.52 -11.19
CA LEU A 141 -6.13 -10.09 -12.09
C LEU A 141 -4.75 -10.64 -11.69
N GLY A 142 -4.68 -11.55 -10.72
CA GLY A 142 -3.48 -12.30 -10.37
C GLY A 142 -2.69 -11.77 -9.17
N ALA A 143 -3.26 -10.91 -8.33
CA ALA A 143 -2.64 -10.56 -7.06
C ALA A 143 -2.87 -11.66 -6.01
N ASP A 144 -1.81 -12.09 -5.31
CA ASP A 144 -1.93 -13.00 -4.18
C ASP A 144 -2.46 -12.30 -2.93
N ASN A 145 -2.13 -11.00 -2.78
CA ASN A 145 -2.51 -10.20 -1.62
C ASN A 145 -2.78 -8.75 -2.01
N THR A 146 -3.54 -8.05 -1.16
CA THR A 146 -3.80 -6.62 -1.30
C THR A 146 -3.44 -5.87 -0.02
N LEU A 147 -3.00 -4.61 -0.19
CA LEU A 147 -2.71 -3.72 0.93
C LEU A 147 -3.67 -2.53 0.91
N ILE A 148 -4.10 -2.14 2.09
CA ILE A 148 -4.95 -0.98 2.29
C ILE A 148 -4.19 0.13 3.02
N GLY A 149 -4.34 1.36 2.58
CA GLY A 149 -3.74 2.54 3.20
C GLY A 149 -4.81 3.48 3.78
N ARG A 150 -5.36 4.34 2.92
CA ARG A 150 -6.30 5.40 3.34
C ARG A 150 -7.57 4.88 3.98
N ALA A 151 -8.12 3.76 3.54
CA ALA A 151 -9.30 3.16 4.16
C ALA A 151 -9.04 2.86 5.64
N MET A 152 -7.90 2.23 5.97
CA MET A 152 -7.48 1.97 7.35
C MET A 152 -7.23 3.25 8.13
N SER A 153 -6.55 4.24 7.53
CA SER A 153 -6.25 5.52 8.16
C SER A 153 -7.52 6.30 8.53
N TYR A 154 -8.53 6.26 7.69
CA TYR A 154 -9.83 6.88 8.00
C TYR A 154 -10.55 6.17 9.16
N GLY A 155 -10.54 4.85 9.19
CA GLY A 155 -11.07 4.07 10.30
C GLY A 155 -10.38 4.41 11.62
N LEU A 156 -9.04 4.43 11.60
CA LEU A 156 -8.22 4.81 12.75
C LEU A 156 -8.54 6.23 13.24
N ALA A 157 -8.61 7.20 12.32
CA ALA A 157 -8.89 8.59 12.66
C ALA A 157 -10.32 8.79 13.21
N ALA A 158 -11.29 8.04 12.71
CA ALA A 158 -12.69 8.15 13.12
C ALA A 158 -12.93 7.56 14.52
N ASN A 159 -12.39 6.37 14.83
CA ASN A 159 -12.74 5.68 16.08
C ASN A 159 -11.60 4.80 16.65
N GLY A 160 -10.35 5.12 16.36
CA GLY A 160 -9.19 4.39 16.91
C GLY A 160 -9.21 2.90 16.51
N ILE A 161 -8.92 2.02 17.48
CA ILE A 161 -8.85 0.56 17.27
C ILE A 161 -10.17 0.02 16.72
N SER A 162 -11.30 0.39 17.31
CA SER A 162 -12.62 -0.04 16.85
C SER A 162 -12.95 0.44 15.43
N GLY A 163 -12.39 1.58 15.01
CA GLY A 163 -12.49 2.06 13.63
C GLY A 163 -11.70 1.19 12.67
N CYS A 164 -10.51 0.73 13.07
CA CYS A 164 -9.72 -0.22 12.29
C CYS A 164 -10.45 -1.56 12.13
N GLU A 165 -10.94 -2.12 13.24
CA GLU A 165 -11.73 -3.36 13.23
C GLU A 165 -12.95 -3.25 12.32
N LYS A 166 -13.70 -2.15 12.43
CA LYS A 166 -14.86 -1.91 11.58
C LYS A 166 -14.48 -1.83 10.10
N THR A 167 -13.37 -1.18 9.77
CA THR A 167 -12.89 -1.09 8.37
C THR A 167 -12.59 -2.47 7.82
N LEU A 168 -11.86 -3.31 8.56
CA LEU A 168 -11.56 -4.68 8.14
C LEU A 168 -12.81 -5.52 7.99
N ASN A 169 -13.76 -5.43 8.93
CA ASN A 169 -15.02 -6.16 8.87
C ASN A 169 -15.88 -5.73 7.67
N ILE A 170 -15.91 -4.44 7.32
CA ILE A 170 -16.61 -3.96 6.12
C ILE A 170 -15.98 -4.59 4.88
N LEU A 171 -14.67 -4.48 4.71
CA LEU A 171 -13.98 -5.03 3.54
C LEU A 171 -14.16 -6.55 3.42
N HIS A 172 -14.09 -7.27 4.54
CA HIS A 172 -14.31 -8.70 4.57
C HIS A 172 -15.75 -9.08 4.17
N THR A 173 -16.74 -8.38 4.74
CA THR A 173 -18.18 -8.66 4.44
C THR A 173 -18.48 -8.34 2.98
N GLU A 174 -17.96 -7.24 2.44
CA GLU A 174 -18.13 -6.90 1.02
C GLU A 174 -17.45 -7.92 0.11
N LEU A 175 -16.25 -8.40 0.47
CA LEU A 175 -15.54 -9.44 -0.28
C LEU A 175 -16.34 -10.73 -0.30
N ASP A 176 -16.80 -11.22 0.85
CA ASP A 176 -17.58 -12.44 0.99
C ASP A 176 -18.88 -12.37 0.17
N MET A 177 -19.60 -11.26 0.29
CA MET A 177 -20.83 -11.02 -0.50
C MET A 177 -20.54 -10.99 -2.00
N THR A 178 -19.47 -10.32 -2.42
CA THR A 178 -19.11 -10.22 -3.84
C THR A 178 -18.70 -11.58 -4.39
N MET A 179 -17.92 -12.36 -3.66
CA MET A 179 -17.58 -13.74 -4.02
C MET A 179 -18.82 -14.60 -4.21
N ALA A 180 -19.78 -14.51 -3.26
CA ALA A 180 -21.04 -15.26 -3.35
C ALA A 180 -21.84 -14.87 -4.61
N LEU A 181 -21.94 -13.59 -4.94
CA LEU A 181 -22.62 -13.09 -6.14
C LEU A 181 -21.92 -13.52 -7.44
N CYS A 182 -20.60 -13.71 -7.41
CA CYS A 182 -19.80 -14.22 -8.52
C CYS A 182 -19.77 -15.77 -8.57
N GLY A 183 -20.40 -16.47 -7.61
CA GLY A 183 -20.46 -17.92 -7.57
C GLY A 183 -19.21 -18.62 -7.02
N HIS A 184 -18.31 -17.88 -6.37
CA HIS A 184 -17.07 -18.40 -5.80
C HIS A 184 -17.15 -18.62 -4.29
N LYS A 185 -16.66 -19.77 -3.83
CA LYS A 185 -16.55 -20.13 -2.40
C LYS A 185 -15.13 -20.02 -1.86
N ASN A 186 -14.15 -19.99 -2.76
CA ASN A 186 -12.74 -19.97 -2.42
C ASN A 186 -12.02 -18.89 -3.23
N LEU A 187 -11.37 -17.98 -2.56
CA LEU A 187 -10.64 -16.87 -3.21
C LEU A 187 -9.52 -17.36 -4.13
N LYS A 188 -8.95 -18.55 -3.85
CA LYS A 188 -7.89 -19.14 -4.68
C LYS A 188 -8.37 -19.69 -6.03
N GLU A 189 -9.67 -19.80 -6.20
CA GLU A 189 -10.30 -20.28 -7.44
C GLU A 189 -10.80 -19.13 -8.32
N VAL A 190 -10.59 -17.89 -7.86
CA VAL A 190 -10.99 -16.69 -8.58
C VAL A 190 -9.96 -16.36 -9.64
N ASP A 191 -10.41 -16.16 -10.85
CA ASP A 191 -9.61 -15.74 -12.01
C ASP A 191 -10.30 -14.59 -12.77
N ASP A 192 -9.73 -14.16 -13.87
CA ASP A 192 -10.20 -13.04 -14.67
C ASP A 192 -11.53 -13.28 -15.40
N SER A 193 -12.02 -14.52 -15.45
CA SER A 193 -13.31 -14.86 -16.07
C SER A 193 -14.51 -14.17 -15.40
N ILE A 194 -14.36 -13.73 -14.15
CA ILE A 194 -15.40 -12.96 -13.44
C ILE A 194 -15.42 -11.49 -13.85
N LEU A 195 -14.43 -11.04 -14.62
CA LEU A 195 -14.29 -9.63 -15.02
C LEU A 195 -14.80 -9.45 -16.43
N LYS A 196 -15.58 -8.38 -16.64
CA LYS A 196 -15.82 -7.87 -17.98
C LYS A 196 -14.76 -6.81 -18.29
N ILE A 197 -13.71 -7.21 -19.00
CA ILE A 197 -12.66 -6.29 -19.45
C ILE A 197 -13.07 -5.82 -20.84
N GLU A 198 -13.41 -4.54 -20.97
CA GLU A 198 -13.64 -3.93 -22.27
C GLU A 198 -12.29 -3.70 -22.94
N SER A 199 -12.13 -4.25 -24.15
CA SER A 199 -10.86 -4.21 -24.89
C SER A 199 -10.52 -2.85 -25.52
N ASP A 200 -11.38 -1.85 -25.32
CA ASP A 200 -11.26 -0.55 -25.96
C ASP A 200 -11.25 0.59 -24.92
N PHE A 201 -10.07 0.82 -24.35
CA PHE A 201 -9.67 2.11 -23.82
C PHE A 201 -8.24 2.43 -24.22
#